data_0fcfe9a4d85e1ecb94f60c6e6f6984e0
#
_entry.id   0fcfe9a4d85e1ecb94f60c6e6f6984e0
#
_cell.length_a   1.000
_cell.length_b   1.000
_cell.length_c   1.000
_cell.angle_alpha   90.00
_cell.angle_beta   90.00
_cell.angle_gamma   90.00
#
_symmetry.space_group_name_H-M   'P 1'
#
loop_
_entity.id
_entity.type
_entity.pdbx_description
1 polymer ?
#
loop_
_entity_poly.entity_id
_entity_poly.type
_entity_poly.pdbx_seq_one_letter_code
_entity_poly.pdbx_strand_id
1 'polypeptide(L)'
;VGADGFAGTLILNTAAQSSMTADWVISHGATVQLNNAAALGSGSVSLNGGNITAQHDAVYNNALAVSGSSGMNVNAATRFASVSLSNAAVLNMNGGTLGIANAGVLTLGSSGTITGNLTLGNASLLNFSALPASGAYLLNVTGTLTVGSELLLEQGTMEGVAWTEGSYSLVHAGSVEGVPASSFVLGDNLLGSWSTGNGKLTLVVAQVALLEWKGGDGIWSVTAPAA
;
A
#
# COMPACT_ATOMS: atom_id res chain seq x y z
N VAL A 1 -10.16 20.28 8.21
CA VAL A 1 -11.63 20.32 8.32
C VAL A 1 -12.06 19.43 9.47
N GLY A 2 -12.98 19.90 10.30
CA GLY A 2 -13.40 19.27 11.54
C GLY A 2 -12.61 19.72 12.76
N ALA A 3 -13.31 19.92 13.85
CA ALA A 3 -12.79 20.25 15.18
C ALA A 3 -13.63 19.51 16.21
N ASP A 4 -13.16 19.46 17.46
CA ASP A 4 -13.91 18.81 18.55
C ASP A 4 -15.35 19.31 18.62
N GLY A 5 -16.30 18.39 18.51
CA GLY A 5 -17.74 18.66 18.51
C GLY A 5 -18.32 19.19 17.20
N PHE A 6 -17.55 19.31 16.11
CA PHE A 6 -18.03 19.78 14.82
C PHE A 6 -17.70 18.77 13.69
N ALA A 7 -18.71 18.06 13.24
CA ALA A 7 -18.65 17.18 12.07
C ALA A 7 -19.50 17.78 10.96
N GLY A 8 -18.88 18.59 10.09
CA GLY A 8 -19.54 19.20 8.94
C GLY A 8 -19.07 18.62 7.61
N THR A 9 -19.76 19.01 6.53
CA THR A 9 -19.35 18.67 5.15
C THR A 9 -18.83 19.92 4.45
N LEU A 10 -17.61 19.85 3.93
CA LEU A 10 -17.03 20.82 3.01
C LEU A 10 -17.15 20.28 1.59
N ILE A 11 -17.79 21.04 0.70
CA ILE A 11 -17.98 20.65 -0.69
C ILE A 11 -17.02 21.45 -1.57
N LEU A 12 -16.19 20.76 -2.32
CA LEU A 12 -15.24 21.35 -3.27
C LEU A 12 -15.75 21.11 -4.71
N ASN A 13 -16.38 22.14 -5.28
CA ASN A 13 -17.05 22.08 -6.58
C ASN A 13 -16.13 22.41 -7.76
N THR A 14 -15.03 23.10 -7.51
CA THR A 14 -14.13 23.59 -8.56
C THR A 14 -12.75 23.00 -8.42
N ALA A 15 -11.99 23.03 -9.51
CA ALA A 15 -10.56 22.72 -9.42
C ALA A 15 -9.87 23.71 -8.48
N ALA A 16 -8.98 23.20 -7.65
CA ALA A 16 -8.09 24.04 -6.88
C ALA A 16 -7.20 24.86 -7.82
N GLN A 17 -6.80 26.04 -7.38
CA GLN A 17 -5.78 26.81 -8.08
C GLN A 17 -4.51 25.98 -8.17
N SER A 18 -3.83 26.00 -9.30
CA SER A 18 -2.56 25.25 -9.49
C SER A 18 -1.46 25.62 -8.47
N SER A 19 -1.60 26.77 -7.84
CA SER A 19 -0.73 27.26 -6.76
C SER A 19 -1.17 26.78 -5.36
N MET A 20 -2.28 26.05 -5.21
CA MET A 20 -2.73 25.57 -3.91
C MET A 20 -1.91 24.35 -3.51
N THR A 21 -0.98 24.56 -2.58
CA THR A 21 -0.07 23.54 -2.03
C THR A 21 -0.38 23.20 -0.57
N ALA A 22 -1.48 23.74 -0.03
CA ALA A 22 -1.85 23.54 1.37
C ALA A 22 -2.22 22.08 1.64
N ASP A 23 -1.77 21.59 2.80
CA ASP A 23 -2.14 20.26 3.28
C ASP A 23 -3.58 20.25 3.83
N TRP A 24 -4.26 19.15 3.59
CA TRP A 24 -5.59 18.89 4.10
C TRP A 24 -5.53 18.01 5.34
N VAL A 25 -6.10 18.47 6.44
CA VAL A 25 -6.36 17.64 7.62
C VAL A 25 -7.86 17.50 7.79
N ILE A 26 -8.37 16.28 7.69
CA ILE A 26 -9.79 15.94 7.80
C ILE A 26 -9.95 15.03 9.02
N SER A 27 -10.68 15.52 10.02
CA SER A 27 -10.72 14.88 11.35
C SER A 27 -12.11 14.98 11.98
N HIS A 28 -12.30 14.31 13.12
CA HIS A 28 -13.49 14.44 13.98
C HIS A 28 -14.82 14.20 13.24
N GLY A 29 -14.87 13.20 12.34
CA GLY A 29 -16.08 12.87 11.59
C GLY A 29 -16.43 13.83 10.46
N ALA A 30 -15.64 14.91 10.26
CA ALA A 30 -15.89 15.83 9.15
C ALA A 30 -15.75 15.14 7.77
N THR A 31 -16.50 15.61 6.80
CA THR A 31 -16.49 15.08 5.43
C THR A 31 -15.99 16.16 4.46
N VAL A 32 -15.09 15.78 3.56
CA VAL A 32 -14.76 16.56 2.37
C VAL A 32 -15.34 15.86 1.15
N GLN A 33 -16.26 16.54 0.48
CA GLN A 33 -16.85 16.08 -0.76
C GLN A 33 -16.14 16.72 -1.94
N LEU A 34 -15.57 15.87 -2.80
CA LEU A 34 -14.81 16.26 -3.98
C LEU A 34 -15.71 16.11 -5.21
N ASN A 35 -16.14 17.23 -5.78
CA ASN A 35 -16.94 17.26 -7.01
C ASN A 35 -16.06 17.57 -8.24
N ASN A 36 -14.76 17.72 -8.06
CA ASN A 36 -13.79 17.94 -9.13
C ASN A 36 -12.50 17.17 -8.87
N ALA A 37 -11.95 16.55 -9.90
CA ALA A 37 -10.72 15.75 -9.81
C ALA A 37 -9.47 16.54 -9.34
N ALA A 38 -9.45 17.85 -9.55
CA ALA A 38 -8.33 18.71 -9.14
C ALA A 38 -8.64 19.52 -7.87
N ALA A 39 -9.70 19.17 -7.12
CA ALA A 39 -10.18 19.98 -5.99
C ALA A 39 -9.19 20.06 -4.82
N LEU A 40 -8.30 19.07 -4.66
CA LEU A 40 -7.35 19.01 -3.54
C LEU A 40 -6.08 19.83 -3.74
N GLY A 41 -5.81 20.33 -4.96
CA GLY A 41 -4.52 20.96 -5.27
C GLY A 41 -3.37 19.93 -5.23
N SER A 42 -2.19 20.32 -4.72
CA SER A 42 -1.00 19.46 -4.67
C SER A 42 -0.49 19.14 -3.26
N GLY A 43 -1.14 19.64 -2.22
CA GLY A 43 -0.79 19.32 -0.82
C GLY A 43 -1.11 17.88 -0.42
N SER A 44 -0.61 17.43 0.70
CA SER A 44 -0.96 16.12 1.26
C SER A 44 -2.38 16.11 1.86
N VAL A 45 -2.93 14.91 2.03
CA VAL A 45 -4.25 14.70 2.65
C VAL A 45 -4.09 13.76 3.84
N SER A 46 -4.46 14.23 5.02
CA SER A 46 -4.47 13.42 6.25
C SER A 46 -5.90 13.16 6.69
N LEU A 47 -6.27 11.89 6.80
CA LEU A 47 -7.51 11.44 7.41
C LEU A 47 -7.23 10.94 8.82
N ASN A 48 -7.77 11.64 9.81
CA ASN A 48 -7.70 11.25 11.23
C ASN A 48 -9.11 11.23 11.81
N GLY A 49 -9.84 10.14 11.58
CA GLY A 49 -11.25 10.05 11.94
C GLY A 49 -12.16 10.93 11.07
N GLY A 50 -11.73 11.32 9.88
CA GLY A 50 -12.51 12.07 8.92
C GLY A 50 -12.93 11.25 7.70
N ASN A 51 -13.66 11.87 6.79
CA ASN A 51 -14.23 11.21 5.62
C ASN A 51 -13.94 11.95 4.32
N ILE A 52 -13.73 11.21 3.23
CA ILE A 52 -13.71 11.73 1.86
C ILE A 52 -14.85 11.10 1.06
N THR A 53 -15.52 11.91 0.26
CA THR A 53 -16.46 11.45 -0.76
C THR A 53 -16.03 12.01 -2.12
N ALA A 54 -15.80 11.14 -3.11
CA ALA A 54 -15.49 11.52 -4.49
C ALA A 54 -16.29 10.65 -5.46
N GLN A 55 -17.21 11.26 -6.19
CA GLN A 55 -18.15 10.56 -7.09
C GLN A 55 -17.76 10.71 -8.56
N HIS A 56 -16.48 10.80 -8.84
CA HIS A 56 -15.94 10.87 -10.19
C HIS A 56 -14.64 10.08 -10.26
N ASP A 57 -14.30 9.61 -11.45
CA ASP A 57 -13.07 8.90 -11.70
C ASP A 57 -11.90 9.89 -11.71
N ALA A 58 -10.90 9.64 -10.89
CA ALA A 58 -9.74 10.51 -10.79
C ALA A 58 -8.49 9.75 -10.33
N VAL A 59 -7.33 10.26 -10.73
CA VAL A 59 -6.05 9.92 -10.09
C VAL A 59 -5.61 11.14 -9.30
N TYR A 60 -5.59 11.01 -7.97
CA TYR A 60 -5.09 12.04 -7.08
C TYR A 60 -3.60 11.85 -6.87
N ASN A 61 -2.81 12.85 -7.24
CA ASN A 61 -1.35 12.87 -7.01
C ASN A 61 -0.99 13.22 -5.56
N ASN A 62 -2.00 13.53 -4.75
CA ASN A 62 -1.83 13.80 -3.34
C ASN A 62 -1.38 12.56 -2.58
N ALA A 63 -0.47 12.72 -1.64
CA ALA A 63 -0.20 11.69 -0.65
C ALA A 63 -1.39 11.63 0.33
N LEU A 64 -1.96 10.44 0.52
CA LEU A 64 -3.04 10.19 1.47
C LEU A 64 -2.48 9.46 2.70
N ALA A 65 -2.54 10.09 3.85
CA ALA A 65 -2.19 9.46 5.12
C ALA A 65 -3.47 9.16 5.92
N VAL A 66 -3.63 7.92 6.38
CA VAL A 66 -4.78 7.48 7.16
C VAL A 66 -4.33 7.08 8.55
N SER A 67 -4.96 7.67 9.55
CA SER A 67 -4.80 7.32 10.95
C SER A 67 -6.16 7.20 11.63
N GLY A 68 -6.23 6.42 12.70
CA GLY A 68 -7.48 6.17 13.39
C GLY A 68 -8.52 5.46 12.51
N SER A 69 -9.79 5.70 12.77
CA SER A 69 -10.92 5.16 11.99
C SER A 69 -11.49 6.23 11.07
N SER A 70 -11.26 6.09 9.78
CA SER A 70 -11.64 7.07 8.75
C SER A 70 -12.52 6.41 7.68
N GLY A 71 -13.30 7.22 6.96
CA GLY A 71 -14.19 6.75 5.91
C GLY A 71 -13.82 7.29 4.53
N MET A 72 -14.08 6.49 3.50
CA MET A 72 -13.94 6.91 2.12
C MET A 72 -15.06 6.32 1.27
N ASN A 73 -15.73 7.17 0.49
CA ASN A 73 -16.73 6.78 -0.48
C ASN A 73 -16.34 7.36 -1.85
N VAL A 74 -15.70 6.53 -2.66
CA VAL A 74 -15.13 6.95 -3.95
C VAL A 74 -15.56 5.99 -5.06
N ASN A 75 -15.55 6.46 -6.30
CA ASN A 75 -15.78 5.61 -7.46
C ASN A 75 -14.66 4.57 -7.61
N ALA A 76 -15.00 3.43 -8.22
CA ALA A 76 -14.07 2.30 -8.37
C ALA A 76 -12.80 2.63 -9.19
N ALA A 77 -12.86 3.60 -10.08
CA ALA A 77 -11.70 4.05 -10.86
C ALA A 77 -10.86 5.15 -10.17
N THR A 78 -11.30 5.63 -9.01
CA THR A 78 -10.52 6.61 -8.23
C THR A 78 -9.27 5.95 -7.65
N ARG A 79 -8.12 6.61 -7.82
CA ARG A 79 -6.81 6.11 -7.37
C ARG A 79 -6.01 7.22 -6.71
N PHE A 80 -5.11 6.82 -5.81
CA PHE A 80 -4.13 7.72 -5.19
C PHE A 80 -2.72 7.30 -5.58
N ALA A 81 -1.84 8.27 -5.79
CA ALA A 81 -0.43 8.02 -6.10
C ALA A 81 0.32 7.45 -4.89
N SER A 82 -0.05 7.87 -3.69
CA SER A 82 0.57 7.39 -2.45
C SER A 82 -0.48 7.28 -1.34
N VAL A 83 -0.49 6.15 -0.65
CA VAL A 83 -1.34 5.93 0.52
C VAL A 83 -0.48 5.38 1.66
N SER A 84 -0.63 5.96 2.84
CA SER A 84 0.01 5.49 4.06
C SER A 84 -1.06 5.16 5.11
N LEU A 85 -1.02 3.95 5.63
CA LEU A 85 -1.84 3.50 6.75
C LEU A 85 -0.97 3.43 7.99
N SER A 86 -1.27 4.23 9.01
CA SER A 86 -0.59 4.15 10.30
C SER A 86 -0.94 2.86 11.05
N ASN A 87 -0.24 2.60 12.15
CA ASN A 87 -0.50 1.43 12.98
C ASN A 87 -1.97 1.40 13.43
N ALA A 88 -2.61 0.25 13.28
CA ALA A 88 -4.03 0.02 13.62
C ALA A 88 -5.02 1.00 12.93
N ALA A 89 -4.62 1.66 11.84
CA ALA A 89 -5.54 2.50 11.08
C ALA A 89 -6.66 1.65 10.46
N VAL A 90 -7.87 2.18 10.48
CA VAL A 90 -9.05 1.58 9.82
C VAL A 90 -9.56 2.54 8.77
N LEU A 91 -9.58 2.11 7.51
CA LEU A 91 -10.19 2.85 6.42
C LEU A 91 -11.45 2.12 5.94
N ASN A 92 -12.60 2.73 6.21
CA ASN A 92 -13.89 2.19 5.79
C ASN A 92 -14.24 2.69 4.38
N MET A 93 -14.27 1.78 3.42
CA MET A 93 -14.60 2.06 2.01
C MET A 93 -16.09 1.96 1.68
N ASN A 94 -16.95 1.68 2.66
CA ASN A 94 -18.39 1.46 2.45
C ASN A 94 -18.69 0.46 1.30
N GLY A 95 -17.90 -0.60 1.21
CA GLY A 95 -18.00 -1.60 0.14
C GLY A 95 -17.33 -1.20 -1.19
N GLY A 96 -16.79 0.01 -1.27
CA GLY A 96 -16.03 0.49 -2.42
C GLY A 96 -14.62 -0.06 -2.49
N THR A 97 -13.81 0.53 -3.38
CA THR A 97 -12.43 0.10 -3.66
C THR A 97 -11.45 1.25 -3.42
N LEU A 98 -10.43 1.03 -2.60
CA LEU A 98 -9.25 1.88 -2.58
C LEU A 98 -8.33 1.50 -3.74
N GLY A 99 -8.04 2.45 -4.61
CA GLY A 99 -7.09 2.25 -5.71
C GLY A 99 -5.74 2.92 -5.42
N ILE A 100 -4.65 2.16 -5.61
CA ILE A 100 -3.30 2.71 -5.72
C ILE A 100 -2.98 2.84 -7.22
N ALA A 101 -2.47 3.98 -7.64
CA ALA A 101 -2.13 4.23 -9.03
C ALA A 101 -0.98 3.30 -9.50
N ASN A 102 -0.80 3.19 -10.83
CA ASN A 102 0.39 2.53 -11.37
C ASN A 102 1.66 3.24 -10.86
N ALA A 103 2.66 2.47 -10.49
CA ALA A 103 3.88 2.96 -9.83
C ALA A 103 3.61 3.77 -8.54
N GLY A 104 2.41 3.65 -7.97
CA GLY A 104 2.05 4.31 -6.71
C GLY A 104 2.60 3.56 -5.50
N VAL A 105 2.65 4.22 -4.35
CA VAL A 105 3.21 3.65 -3.12
C VAL A 105 2.12 3.37 -2.10
N LEU A 106 2.12 2.16 -1.55
CA LEU A 106 1.33 1.80 -0.38
C LEU A 106 2.26 1.56 0.81
N THR A 107 2.21 2.46 1.79
CA THR A 107 2.95 2.31 3.05
C THR A 107 2.08 1.65 4.10
N LEU A 108 2.57 0.56 4.67
CA LEU A 108 1.87 -0.25 5.66
C LEU A 108 2.49 -0.05 7.06
N GLY A 109 1.67 0.37 7.99
CA GLY A 109 1.94 0.20 9.41
C GLY A 109 1.67 -1.24 9.86
N SER A 110 1.61 -1.48 11.16
CA SER A 110 1.19 -2.77 11.72
C SER A 110 -0.33 -2.81 11.90
N SER A 111 -0.96 -3.94 11.56
CA SER A 111 -2.38 -4.23 11.85
C SER A 111 -3.38 -3.22 11.24
N GLY A 112 -3.08 -2.66 10.08
CA GLY A 112 -4.03 -1.81 9.34
C GLY A 112 -5.24 -2.59 8.84
N THR A 113 -6.38 -1.91 8.64
CA THR A 113 -7.59 -2.54 8.08
C THR A 113 -8.22 -1.64 7.02
N ILE A 114 -8.56 -2.22 5.87
CA ILE A 114 -9.42 -1.65 4.84
C ILE A 114 -10.71 -2.46 4.79
N THR A 115 -11.85 -1.83 5.14
CA THR A 115 -13.16 -2.47 5.00
C THR A 115 -13.73 -2.17 3.61
N GLY A 116 -13.51 -3.10 2.69
CA GLY A 116 -13.83 -2.97 1.26
C GLY A 116 -12.75 -3.64 0.44
N ASN A 117 -12.57 -3.20 -0.78
CA ASN A 117 -11.59 -3.75 -1.72
C ASN A 117 -10.34 -2.88 -1.80
N LEU A 118 -9.22 -3.48 -2.20
CA LEU A 118 -7.97 -2.79 -2.49
C LEU A 118 -7.48 -3.18 -3.89
N THR A 119 -7.14 -2.21 -4.71
CA THR A 119 -6.47 -2.44 -5.99
C THR A 119 -5.07 -1.82 -5.97
N LEU A 120 -4.06 -2.63 -6.19
CA LEU A 120 -2.68 -2.21 -6.43
C LEU A 120 -2.47 -2.13 -7.94
N GLY A 121 -2.18 -0.95 -8.46
CA GLY A 121 -1.88 -0.74 -9.88
C GLY A 121 -0.60 -1.48 -10.29
N ASN A 122 -0.33 -1.51 -11.59
CA ASN A 122 0.89 -2.15 -12.08
C ASN A 122 2.15 -1.40 -11.61
N ALA A 123 3.21 -2.13 -11.30
CA ALA A 123 4.46 -1.61 -10.74
C ALA A 123 4.28 -0.79 -9.45
N SER A 124 3.20 -1.04 -8.70
CA SER A 124 3.03 -0.43 -7.37
C SER A 124 4.11 -0.88 -6.41
N LEU A 125 4.48 0.00 -5.49
CA LEU A 125 5.49 -0.26 -4.47
C LEU A 125 4.84 -0.48 -3.11
N LEU A 126 5.29 -1.50 -2.39
CA LEU A 126 4.98 -1.68 -0.98
C LEU A 126 6.12 -1.13 -0.11
N ASN A 127 5.75 -0.37 0.91
CA ASN A 127 6.66 0.15 1.91
C ASN A 127 6.20 -0.32 3.30
N PHE A 128 7.13 -0.86 4.09
CA PHE A 128 6.93 -1.25 5.49
C PHE A 128 8.27 -1.32 6.21
N SER A 129 8.27 -1.17 7.52
CA SER A 129 9.50 -1.09 8.33
C SER A 129 9.90 -2.39 9.02
N ALA A 130 9.02 -3.40 9.02
CA ALA A 130 9.30 -4.69 9.67
C ALA A 130 8.46 -5.80 9.04
N LEU A 131 8.99 -7.01 9.06
CA LEU A 131 8.25 -8.20 8.66
C LEU A 131 7.17 -8.54 9.71
N PRO A 132 6.00 -9.03 9.30
CA PRO A 132 5.00 -9.49 10.26
C PRO A 132 5.50 -10.72 11.02
N ALA A 133 5.12 -10.84 12.28
CA ALA A 133 5.35 -12.04 13.06
C ALA A 133 4.62 -13.25 12.43
N SER A 134 5.04 -14.46 12.78
CA SER A 134 4.41 -15.70 12.30
C SER A 134 2.89 -15.67 12.60
N GLY A 135 2.09 -15.89 11.56
CA GLY A 135 0.63 -15.88 11.65
C GLY A 135 -0.02 -14.50 11.67
N ALA A 136 0.77 -13.42 11.73
CA ALA A 136 0.29 -12.05 11.62
C ALA A 136 0.34 -11.54 10.18
N TYR A 137 -0.23 -10.35 9.94
CA TYR A 137 -0.19 -9.60 8.69
C TYR A 137 -0.11 -8.10 8.98
N LEU A 138 0.37 -7.32 8.02
CA LEU A 138 0.46 -5.87 8.15
C LEU A 138 -0.86 -5.19 7.78
N LEU A 139 -1.64 -5.78 6.88
CA LEU A 139 -2.90 -5.23 6.40
C LEU A 139 -3.97 -6.32 6.30
N ASN A 140 -5.18 -6.00 6.78
CA ASN A 140 -6.39 -6.76 6.53
C ASN A 140 -7.29 -6.02 5.54
N VAL A 141 -7.69 -6.69 4.45
CA VAL A 141 -8.65 -6.21 3.46
C VAL A 141 -9.88 -7.11 3.55
N THR A 142 -11.03 -6.58 3.92
CA THR A 142 -12.21 -7.45 4.13
C THR A 142 -12.83 -7.97 2.83
N GLY A 143 -12.60 -7.26 1.72
CA GLY A 143 -13.04 -7.63 0.38
C GLY A 143 -11.93 -8.24 -0.46
N THR A 144 -11.92 -7.91 -1.75
CA THR A 144 -10.94 -8.39 -2.72
C THR A 144 -9.70 -7.51 -2.76
N LEU A 145 -8.54 -8.14 -2.72
CA LEU A 145 -7.28 -7.53 -3.13
C LEU A 145 -7.00 -7.87 -4.59
N THR A 146 -6.97 -6.86 -5.45
CA THR A 146 -6.54 -7.01 -6.85
C THR A 146 -5.11 -6.50 -6.99
N VAL A 147 -4.21 -7.32 -7.51
CA VAL A 147 -2.78 -6.98 -7.69
C VAL A 147 -2.45 -6.93 -9.17
N GLY A 148 -1.75 -5.87 -9.58
CA GLY A 148 -1.21 -5.76 -10.94
C GLY A 148 -0.21 -6.87 -11.29
N SER A 149 0.21 -6.94 -12.53
CA SER A 149 1.15 -7.95 -13.02
C SER A 149 2.55 -7.82 -12.40
N GLU A 150 2.87 -6.65 -11.87
CA GLU A 150 4.13 -6.35 -11.20
C GLU A 150 3.86 -5.66 -9.87
N LEU A 151 4.52 -6.10 -8.82
CA LEU A 151 4.51 -5.51 -7.50
C LEU A 151 5.95 -5.48 -6.97
N LEU A 152 6.38 -4.32 -6.50
CA LEU A 152 7.76 -4.09 -6.08
C LEU A 152 7.81 -3.74 -4.59
N LEU A 153 8.99 -3.81 -4.00
CA LEU A 153 9.27 -3.20 -2.70
C LEU A 153 9.86 -1.81 -2.92
N GLU A 154 9.46 -0.87 -2.07
CA GLU A 154 10.10 0.45 -2.03
C GLU A 154 11.53 0.33 -1.51
N GLN A 155 12.45 1.14 -2.02
CA GLN A 155 13.90 1.02 -1.74
C GLN A 155 14.20 1.11 -0.24
N GLY A 156 13.57 2.02 0.50
CA GLY A 156 13.74 2.13 1.95
C GLY A 156 13.33 0.88 2.71
N THR A 157 12.31 0.17 2.23
CA THR A 157 11.93 -1.15 2.76
C THR A 157 12.99 -2.20 2.47
N MET A 158 13.53 -2.23 1.26
CA MET A 158 14.57 -3.20 0.87
C MET A 158 15.84 -3.03 1.69
N GLU A 159 16.20 -1.81 2.04
CA GLU A 159 17.42 -1.47 2.79
C GLU A 159 17.20 -1.48 4.31
N GLY A 160 15.99 -1.20 4.79
CA GLY A 160 15.70 -1.01 6.22
C GLY A 160 15.18 -2.24 6.95
N VAL A 161 14.69 -3.25 6.25
CA VAL A 161 14.14 -4.47 6.85
C VAL A 161 15.25 -5.52 7.06
N ALA A 162 15.31 -6.12 8.24
CA ALA A 162 16.16 -7.27 8.50
C ALA A 162 15.55 -8.53 7.84
N TRP A 163 16.04 -8.87 6.66
CA TRP A 163 15.54 -9.98 5.88
C TRP A 163 16.03 -11.32 6.43
N THR A 164 15.11 -12.26 6.53
CA THR A 164 15.42 -13.66 6.87
C THR A 164 14.64 -14.58 5.94
N GLU A 165 15.15 -15.79 5.71
CA GLU A 165 14.45 -16.81 4.93
C GLU A 165 13.09 -17.14 5.55
N GLY A 166 12.05 -17.26 4.72
CA GLY A 166 10.71 -17.57 5.19
C GLY A 166 9.60 -17.09 4.28
N SER A 167 8.38 -17.25 4.76
CA SER A 167 7.16 -16.81 4.10
C SER A 167 6.40 -15.85 5.00
N TYR A 168 6.19 -14.62 4.53
CA TYR A 168 5.61 -13.53 5.30
C TYR A 168 4.29 -13.08 4.67
N SER A 169 3.17 -13.34 5.33
CA SER A 169 1.85 -12.87 4.88
C SER A 169 1.73 -11.37 5.14
N LEU A 170 1.93 -10.54 4.12
CA LEU A 170 1.86 -9.09 4.28
C LEU A 170 0.41 -8.58 4.31
N VAL A 171 -0.44 -9.14 3.43
CA VAL A 171 -1.85 -8.77 3.35
C VAL A 171 -2.71 -10.01 3.48
N HIS A 172 -3.72 -9.95 4.34
CA HIS A 172 -4.83 -10.88 4.38
C HIS A 172 -6.06 -10.22 3.74
N ALA A 173 -6.76 -10.93 2.84
CA ALA A 173 -7.93 -10.42 2.13
C ALA A 173 -9.03 -11.49 2.08
N GLY A 174 -10.28 -11.10 1.83
CA GLY A 174 -11.36 -12.03 1.56
C GLY A 174 -11.09 -12.89 0.33
N SER A 175 -10.51 -12.27 -0.72
CA SER A 175 -9.97 -12.95 -1.90
C SER A 175 -8.78 -12.17 -2.46
N VAL A 176 -7.92 -12.85 -3.23
CA VAL A 176 -6.81 -12.21 -3.94
C VAL A 176 -6.93 -12.55 -5.41
N GLU A 177 -6.89 -11.51 -6.26
CA GLU A 177 -6.89 -11.60 -7.71
C GLU A 177 -5.58 -11.07 -8.27
N GLY A 178 -5.03 -11.76 -9.26
CA GLY A 178 -3.72 -11.47 -9.83
C GLY A 178 -2.59 -12.17 -9.06
N VAL A 179 -1.50 -12.41 -9.76
CA VAL A 179 -0.25 -12.94 -9.20
C VAL A 179 0.87 -12.08 -9.78
N PRO A 180 1.52 -11.25 -8.95
CA PRO A 180 2.62 -10.45 -9.44
C PRO A 180 3.81 -11.34 -9.78
N ALA A 181 4.39 -11.14 -10.95
CA ALA A 181 5.50 -11.94 -11.48
C ALA A 181 6.89 -11.46 -11.01
N SER A 182 6.94 -10.43 -10.17
CA SER A 182 8.19 -9.81 -9.76
C SER A 182 8.97 -10.71 -8.80
N SER A 183 10.28 -10.81 -9.05
CA SER A 183 11.26 -11.26 -8.08
C SER A 183 12.33 -10.18 -7.94
N PHE A 184 12.91 -10.05 -6.75
CA PHE A 184 13.85 -8.99 -6.44
C PHE A 184 14.93 -9.47 -5.46
N VAL A 185 16.12 -8.88 -5.57
CA VAL A 185 17.24 -9.16 -4.70
C VAL A 185 17.08 -8.37 -3.41
N LEU A 186 17.12 -9.06 -2.26
CA LEU A 186 16.98 -8.45 -0.92
C LEU A 186 18.32 -8.23 -0.21
N GLY A 187 19.44 -8.51 -0.87
CA GLY A 187 20.78 -8.52 -0.29
C GLY A 187 21.20 -9.91 0.23
N ASP A 188 22.45 -10.06 0.64
CA ASP A 188 23.02 -11.26 1.31
C ASP A 188 22.58 -12.63 0.76
N ASN A 189 22.48 -12.74 -0.57
CA ASN A 189 22.02 -13.97 -1.26
C ASN A 189 20.55 -14.33 -1.02
N LEU A 190 19.73 -13.36 -0.69
CA LEU A 190 18.29 -13.54 -0.54
C LEU A 190 17.55 -13.02 -1.77
N LEU A 191 16.60 -13.80 -2.25
CA LEU A 191 15.62 -13.41 -3.25
C LEU A 191 14.24 -13.33 -2.61
N GLY A 192 13.56 -12.23 -2.90
CA GLY A 192 12.13 -12.07 -2.63
C GLY A 192 11.29 -12.42 -3.86
N SER A 193 10.18 -13.07 -3.64
CA SER A 193 9.15 -13.32 -4.65
C SER A 193 7.76 -13.27 -4.04
N TRP A 194 6.75 -13.10 -4.90
CA TRP A 194 5.37 -13.05 -4.45
C TRP A 194 4.66 -14.39 -4.61
N SER A 195 3.81 -14.68 -3.65
CA SER A 195 2.86 -15.78 -3.71
C SER A 195 1.48 -15.29 -3.30
N THR A 196 0.45 -15.77 -3.99
CA THR A 196 -0.95 -15.48 -3.67
C THR A 196 -1.70 -16.78 -3.46
N GLY A 197 -2.54 -16.85 -2.46
CA GLY A 197 -3.35 -18.02 -2.17
C GLY A 197 -4.03 -17.92 -0.81
N ASN A 198 -5.17 -18.60 -0.66
CA ASN A 198 -5.94 -18.62 0.59
C ASN A 198 -6.24 -17.22 1.15
N GLY A 199 -6.56 -16.27 0.27
CA GLY A 199 -6.81 -14.89 0.67
C GLY A 199 -5.58 -14.13 1.16
N LYS A 200 -4.37 -14.50 0.76
CA LYS A 200 -3.13 -13.87 1.23
C LYS A 200 -2.27 -13.40 0.08
N LEU A 201 -1.65 -12.26 0.26
CA LEU A 201 -0.47 -11.82 -0.48
C LEU A 201 0.75 -12.07 0.42
N THR A 202 1.61 -12.97 -0.01
CA THR A 202 2.74 -13.46 0.77
C THR A 202 4.04 -13.11 0.06
N LEU A 203 4.97 -12.54 0.79
CA LEU A 203 6.37 -12.40 0.39
C LEU A 203 7.12 -13.67 0.79
N VAL A 204 7.70 -14.35 -0.19
CA VAL A 204 8.56 -15.50 0.02
C VAL A 204 10.00 -15.05 -0.13
N VAL A 205 10.78 -15.24 0.92
CA VAL A 205 12.22 -14.95 0.96
C VAL A 205 12.98 -16.26 0.98
N ALA A 206 13.82 -16.47 0.01
CA ALA A 206 14.62 -17.70 -0.15
C ALA A 206 16.09 -17.37 -0.36
N GLN A 207 16.96 -18.23 0.18
CA GLN A 207 18.38 -18.19 -0.15
C GLN A 207 18.60 -18.64 -1.58
N VAL A 208 19.55 -17.97 -2.25
CA VAL A 208 20.05 -18.41 -3.55
C VAL A 208 21.46 -18.94 -3.40
N ALA A 209 21.77 -20.01 -4.14
CA ALA A 209 23.11 -20.53 -4.20
C ALA A 209 24.06 -19.48 -4.82
N LEU A 210 25.16 -19.20 -4.15
CA LEU A 210 26.25 -18.41 -4.71
C LEU A 210 27.05 -19.24 -5.69
N LEU A 211 27.26 -18.67 -6.88
CA LEU A 211 28.29 -19.16 -7.77
C LEU A 211 29.60 -18.47 -7.39
N GLU A 212 30.53 -19.23 -6.81
CA GLU A 212 31.86 -18.75 -6.48
C GLU A 212 32.90 -19.26 -7.50
N TRP A 213 33.63 -18.32 -8.10
CA TRP A 213 34.78 -18.65 -8.93
C TRP A 213 35.98 -19.05 -8.05
N LYS A 214 36.30 -20.33 -8.05
CA LYS A 214 37.42 -20.86 -7.23
C LYS A 214 38.80 -20.68 -7.88
N GLY A 215 38.86 -20.04 -9.03
CA GLY A 215 40.11 -19.91 -9.81
C GLY A 215 40.52 -21.22 -10.50
N GLY A 216 41.58 -21.19 -11.33
CA GLY A 216 42.10 -22.36 -12.06
C GLY A 216 41.32 -22.59 -13.39
N ASP A 217 41.08 -23.83 -13.74
CA ASP A 217 40.68 -24.31 -15.07
C ASP A 217 39.25 -24.00 -15.52
N GLY A 218 38.64 -22.93 -15.01
CA GLY A 218 37.30 -22.46 -15.46
C GLY A 218 36.14 -23.23 -14.83
N ILE A 219 36.31 -23.87 -13.67
CA ILE A 219 35.25 -24.57 -12.95
C ILE A 219 34.53 -23.62 -12.00
N TRP A 220 33.23 -23.51 -12.15
CA TRP A 220 32.36 -22.86 -11.18
C TRP A 220 31.90 -23.86 -10.13
N SER A 221 31.98 -23.49 -8.85
CA SER A 221 31.34 -24.28 -7.80
C SER A 221 30.11 -23.58 -7.29
N VAL A 222 29.07 -24.35 -7.04
CA VAL A 222 27.84 -23.87 -6.38
C VAL A 222 28.00 -24.20 -4.90
N THR A 223 28.03 -23.16 -4.07
CA THR A 223 27.95 -23.36 -2.62
C THR A 223 26.45 -23.42 -2.28
N ALA A 224 25.98 -24.60 -1.89
CA ALA A 224 24.62 -24.73 -1.37
C ALA A 224 24.50 -23.93 -0.07
N PRO A 225 23.33 -23.29 0.19
CA PRO A 225 23.09 -22.68 1.48
C PRO A 225 23.28 -23.70 2.60
N ALA A 226 23.81 -23.25 3.72
CA ALA A 226 23.93 -24.11 4.92
C ALA A 226 22.51 -24.52 5.36
N ALA A 227 22.32 -25.80 5.60
CA ALA A 227 21.06 -26.38 6.06
C ALA A 227 20.77 -25.98 7.52
#